data_d1018776d79103c84d079c1788ffb0ea
#
_entry.id   d1018776d79103c84d079c1788ffb0ea
#
_cell.length_a   1.000
_cell.length_b   1.000
_cell.length_c   1.000
_cell.angle_alpha   90.00
_cell.angle_beta   90.00
_cell.angle_gamma   90.00
#
_symmetry.space_group_name_H-M   'P 1'
#
loop_
_entity.id
_entity.type
_entity.pdbx_description
1 polymer ?
#
loop_
_entity_poly.entity_id
_entity_poly.type
_entity_poly.pdbx_seq_one_letter_code
_entity_poly.pdbx_strand_id
1 'polypeptide(L)'
;MFKLFFKGIIIGVANIMPGVSGGTLAVILGVYDKLTEAIGNFLTVPFKKKVEYGKFLLQICSGMLIGIILFAKIIEFSFTNYPRSTAAFFSLLILPSIPFIVKGEDKKNKNNITAFIIGAVITLIFVFLDYRFGSKTDTKTLVEVITFSYCIKLF
;
A
#
# COMPACT_ATOMS: atom_id res chain seq x y z
N MET A 1 10.41 -15.00 -20.44
CA MET A 1 10.65 -15.24 -19.00
C MET A 1 11.01 -13.95 -18.27
N PHE A 2 12.01 -13.18 -18.69
CA PHE A 2 12.40 -11.92 -18.03
C PHE A 2 11.30 -10.85 -17.94
N LYS A 3 10.44 -10.73 -18.94
CA LYS A 3 9.38 -9.70 -18.96
C LYS A 3 8.41 -9.81 -17.77
N LEU A 4 8.06 -11.03 -17.33
CA LEU A 4 7.16 -11.23 -16.18
C LEU A 4 7.83 -10.87 -14.86
N PHE A 5 9.11 -11.19 -14.73
CA PHE A 5 9.90 -10.81 -13.55
C PHE A 5 10.01 -9.30 -13.39
N PHE A 6 10.30 -8.55 -14.47
CA PHE A 6 10.33 -7.09 -14.43
C PHE A 6 8.95 -6.48 -14.14
N LYS A 7 7.88 -7.04 -14.70
CA LYS A 7 6.51 -6.63 -14.33
C LYS A 7 6.25 -6.85 -12.84
N GLY A 8 6.73 -7.97 -12.28
CA GLY A 8 6.68 -8.23 -10.85
C GLY A 8 7.39 -7.15 -10.03
N ILE A 9 8.62 -6.76 -10.41
CA ILE A 9 9.37 -5.69 -9.72
C ILE A 9 8.56 -4.40 -9.68
N ILE A 10 8.01 -3.97 -10.81
CA ILE A 10 7.21 -2.74 -10.90
C ILE A 10 5.98 -2.80 -9.98
N ILE A 11 5.28 -3.93 -9.98
CA ILE A 11 4.13 -4.14 -9.09
C ILE A 11 4.57 -4.14 -7.61
N GLY A 12 5.71 -4.75 -7.30
CA GLY A 12 6.27 -4.78 -5.95
C GLY A 12 6.61 -3.38 -5.42
N VAL A 13 7.25 -2.56 -6.24
CA VAL A 13 7.53 -1.15 -5.92
C VAL A 13 6.25 -0.37 -5.67
N ALA A 14 5.24 -0.54 -6.53
CA ALA A 14 3.96 0.13 -6.41
C ALA A 14 3.19 -0.23 -5.14
N ASN A 15 3.33 -1.46 -4.65
CA ASN A 15 2.67 -1.89 -3.42
C ASN A 15 3.19 -1.19 -2.15
N ILE A 16 4.43 -0.69 -2.17
CA ILE A 16 5.01 0.06 -1.04
C ILE A 16 4.74 1.56 -1.20
N MET A 17 4.56 2.04 -2.43
CA MET A 17 4.39 3.46 -2.70
C MET A 17 3.00 3.94 -2.25
N PRO A 18 2.89 4.86 -1.27
CA PRO A 18 1.62 5.40 -0.84
C PRO A 18 0.90 6.12 -2.00
N GLY A 19 -0.41 5.89 -2.13
CA GLY A 19 -1.21 6.49 -3.21
C GLY A 19 -1.13 5.77 -4.56
N VAL A 20 -0.31 4.73 -4.69
CA VAL A 20 -0.22 3.89 -5.90
C VAL A 20 -0.71 2.48 -5.59
N SER A 21 -1.63 1.97 -6.40
CA SER A 21 -2.15 0.61 -6.24
C SER A 21 -1.39 -0.38 -7.11
N GLY A 22 -0.74 -1.36 -6.49
CA GLY A 22 -0.09 -2.46 -7.21
C GLY A 22 -1.07 -3.27 -8.06
N GLY A 23 -2.33 -3.40 -7.61
CA GLY A 23 -3.41 -4.03 -8.40
C GLY A 23 -3.70 -3.27 -9.69
N THR A 24 -3.80 -1.95 -9.62
CA THR A 24 -3.99 -1.09 -10.82
C THR A 24 -2.82 -1.24 -11.80
N LEU A 25 -1.58 -1.29 -11.30
CA LEU A 25 -0.41 -1.54 -12.16
C LEU A 25 -0.42 -2.95 -12.74
N ALA A 26 -0.88 -3.96 -12.02
CA ALA A 26 -1.04 -5.31 -12.57
C ALA A 26 -2.03 -5.34 -13.74
N VAL A 27 -3.13 -4.56 -13.68
CA VAL A 27 -4.09 -4.39 -14.78
C VAL A 27 -3.42 -3.69 -15.96
N ILE A 28 -2.76 -2.55 -15.75
CA ILE A 28 -2.07 -1.79 -16.80
C ILE A 28 -0.99 -2.63 -17.49
N LEU A 29 -0.26 -3.44 -16.73
CA LEU A 29 0.75 -4.34 -17.25
C LEU A 29 0.19 -5.59 -17.91
N GLY A 30 -1.16 -5.79 -17.89
CA GLY A 30 -1.85 -6.92 -18.51
C GLY A 30 -1.49 -8.27 -17.88
N VAL A 31 -1.26 -8.31 -16.58
CA VAL A 31 -0.96 -9.55 -15.83
C VAL A 31 -2.02 -9.89 -14.79
N TYR A 32 -2.95 -8.98 -14.53
CA TYR A 32 -3.94 -9.11 -13.47
C TYR A 32 -4.86 -10.32 -13.68
N ASP A 33 -5.43 -10.49 -14.89
CA ASP A 33 -6.37 -11.57 -15.19
C ASP A 33 -5.68 -12.94 -15.05
N LYS A 34 -4.45 -13.06 -15.57
CA LYS A 34 -3.69 -14.30 -15.44
C LYS A 34 -3.26 -14.56 -14.00
N LEU A 35 -3.03 -13.51 -13.22
CA LEU A 35 -2.67 -13.61 -11.79
C LEU A 35 -3.86 -14.13 -10.98
N THR A 36 -5.04 -13.53 -11.16
CA THR A 36 -6.28 -13.94 -10.49
C THR A 36 -6.72 -15.34 -10.91
N GLU A 37 -6.62 -15.67 -12.20
CA GLU A 37 -6.88 -17.02 -12.71
C GLU A 37 -5.92 -18.06 -12.09
N ALA A 38 -4.63 -17.76 -12.09
CA ALA A 38 -3.63 -18.66 -11.56
C ALA A 38 -3.81 -18.92 -10.06
N ILE A 39 -4.15 -17.88 -9.27
CA ILE A 39 -4.41 -18.02 -7.85
C ILE A 39 -5.73 -18.75 -7.58
N GLY A 40 -6.81 -18.34 -8.24
CA GLY A 40 -8.15 -18.88 -8.02
C GLY A 40 -8.28 -20.35 -8.41
N ASN A 41 -7.65 -20.76 -9.51
CA ASN A 41 -7.78 -22.11 -10.02
C ASN A 41 -6.62 -23.05 -9.68
N PHE A 42 -5.62 -22.57 -8.93
CA PHE A 42 -4.42 -23.35 -8.63
C PHE A 42 -4.69 -24.74 -8.03
N LEU A 43 -5.71 -24.86 -7.20
CA LEU A 43 -6.09 -26.12 -6.56
C LEU A 43 -6.93 -27.03 -7.45
N THR A 44 -7.71 -26.47 -8.37
CA THR A 44 -8.76 -27.16 -9.13
C THR A 44 -8.26 -27.73 -10.48
N VAL A 45 -7.19 -27.14 -11.05
CA VAL A 45 -6.67 -27.55 -12.37
C VAL A 45 -5.83 -28.83 -12.33
N PRO A 46 -5.75 -29.58 -13.46
CA PRO A 46 -4.88 -30.75 -13.58
C PRO A 46 -3.40 -30.39 -13.42
N PHE A 47 -2.58 -31.39 -13.02
CA PHE A 47 -1.18 -31.21 -12.61
C PHE A 47 -0.32 -30.44 -13.65
N LYS A 48 -0.54 -30.68 -14.96
CA LYS A 48 0.20 -29.94 -16.02
C LYS A 48 -0.03 -28.43 -15.96
N LYS A 49 -1.28 -27.99 -15.74
CA LYS A 49 -1.61 -26.55 -15.58
C LYS A 49 -1.12 -25.99 -14.24
N LYS A 50 -1.11 -26.78 -13.16
CA LYS A 50 -0.53 -26.37 -11.88
C LYS A 50 0.94 -25.98 -12.02
N VAL A 51 1.72 -26.74 -12.77
CA VAL A 51 3.13 -26.42 -13.00
C VAL A 51 3.29 -25.13 -13.82
N GLU A 52 2.42 -24.90 -14.80
CA GLU A 52 2.45 -23.65 -15.59
C GLU A 52 2.10 -22.44 -14.69
N TYR A 53 1.01 -22.51 -13.93
CA TYR A 53 0.61 -21.46 -13.00
C TYR A 53 1.65 -21.24 -11.91
N GLY A 54 2.24 -22.32 -11.37
CA GLY A 54 3.31 -22.24 -10.39
C GLY A 54 4.54 -21.49 -10.92
N LYS A 55 4.99 -21.79 -12.13
CA LYS A 55 6.10 -21.07 -12.78
C LYS A 55 5.77 -19.59 -12.99
N PHE A 56 4.56 -19.28 -13.44
CA PHE A 56 4.10 -17.91 -13.64
C PHE A 56 4.07 -17.14 -12.32
N LEU A 57 3.43 -17.70 -11.28
CA LEU A 57 3.36 -17.10 -9.94
C LEU A 57 4.75 -16.91 -9.34
N LEU A 58 5.62 -17.91 -9.44
CA LEU A 58 6.97 -17.83 -8.90
C LEU A 58 7.79 -16.72 -9.56
N GLN A 59 7.64 -16.51 -10.87
CA GLN A 59 8.32 -15.41 -11.57
C GLN A 59 7.81 -14.04 -11.16
N ILE A 60 6.50 -13.86 -11.05
CA ILE A 60 5.91 -12.57 -10.63
C ILE A 60 6.22 -12.32 -9.15
N CYS A 61 6.00 -13.30 -8.26
CA CYS A 61 6.22 -13.15 -6.84
C CYS A 61 7.70 -12.88 -6.51
N SER A 62 8.64 -13.56 -7.18
CA SER A 62 10.06 -13.27 -6.99
C SER A 62 10.43 -11.86 -7.43
N GLY A 63 9.86 -11.38 -8.55
CA GLY A 63 10.01 -9.99 -8.98
C GLY A 63 9.41 -9.02 -7.96
N MET A 64 8.19 -9.27 -7.46
CA MET A 64 7.55 -8.45 -6.45
C MET A 64 8.37 -8.37 -5.17
N LEU A 65 8.87 -9.48 -4.65
CA LEU A 65 9.72 -9.51 -3.45
C LEU A 65 10.99 -8.67 -3.63
N ILE A 66 11.67 -8.82 -4.76
CA ILE A 66 12.86 -8.02 -5.06
C ILE A 66 12.49 -6.53 -5.18
N GLY A 67 11.40 -6.19 -5.86
CA GLY A 67 10.91 -4.81 -5.95
C GLY A 67 10.62 -4.21 -4.58
N ILE A 68 9.95 -4.96 -3.71
CA ILE A 68 9.67 -4.58 -2.32
C ILE A 68 10.96 -4.31 -1.56
N ILE A 69 11.91 -5.26 -1.56
CA ILE A 69 13.16 -5.14 -0.79
C ILE A 69 14.01 -3.97 -1.30
N LEU A 70 14.16 -3.82 -2.61
CA LEU A 70 14.94 -2.72 -3.19
C LEU A 70 14.33 -1.36 -2.85
N PHE A 71 13.02 -1.22 -3.01
CA PHE A 71 12.35 0.05 -2.76
C PHE A 71 12.25 0.37 -1.27
N ALA A 72 12.07 -0.63 -0.41
CA ALA A 72 12.11 -0.45 1.04
C ALA A 72 13.46 0.14 1.50
N LYS A 73 14.58 -0.34 0.96
CA LYS A 73 15.91 0.23 1.25
C LYS A 73 16.04 1.67 0.76
N ILE A 74 15.48 2.00 -0.40
CA ILE A 74 15.48 3.37 -0.93
C ILE A 74 14.67 4.28 0.01
N ILE A 75 13.50 3.83 0.46
CA ILE A 75 12.66 4.57 1.40
C ILE A 75 13.40 4.78 2.73
N GLU A 76 13.98 3.73 3.30
CA GLU A 76 14.75 3.80 4.55
C GLU A 76 15.89 4.80 4.43
N PHE A 77 16.68 4.72 3.37
CA PHE A 77 17.75 5.69 3.08
C PHE A 77 17.22 7.12 2.98
N SER A 78 16.08 7.31 2.28
CA SER A 78 15.47 8.62 2.09
C SER A 78 14.96 9.21 3.41
N PHE A 79 14.33 8.42 4.28
CA PHE A 79 13.88 8.88 5.59
C PHE A 79 15.05 9.16 6.54
N THR A 80 16.14 8.42 6.44
CA THR A 80 17.32 8.63 7.28
C THR A 80 18.04 9.92 6.92
N ASN A 81 18.24 10.20 5.62
CA ASN A 81 19.03 11.35 5.17
C ASN A 81 18.18 12.60 4.90
N TYR A 82 16.92 12.45 4.46
CA TYR A 82 16.04 13.55 4.06
C TYR A 82 14.62 13.38 4.61
N PRO A 83 14.42 13.30 5.94
CA PRO A 83 13.12 12.95 6.54
C PRO A 83 12.01 13.92 6.16
N ARG A 84 12.27 15.23 6.19
CA ARG A 84 11.27 16.26 5.85
C ARG A 84 10.84 16.22 4.38
N SER A 85 11.79 16.12 3.47
CA SER A 85 11.51 16.08 2.03
C SER A 85 10.79 14.80 1.64
N THR A 86 11.16 13.67 2.26
CA THR A 86 10.53 12.37 2.03
C THR A 86 9.09 12.36 2.55
N ALA A 87 8.85 12.87 3.75
CA ALA A 87 7.51 13.02 4.30
C ALA A 87 6.63 13.94 3.43
N ALA A 88 7.14 15.09 3.00
CA ALA A 88 6.43 16.00 2.09
C ALA A 88 6.09 15.33 0.75
N PHE A 89 7.02 14.58 0.17
CA PHE A 89 6.80 13.85 -1.09
C PHE A 89 5.66 12.82 -0.95
N PHE A 90 5.68 11.99 0.09
CA PHE A 90 4.61 11.02 0.32
C PHE A 90 3.27 11.68 0.65
N SER A 91 3.29 12.78 1.39
CA SER A 91 2.08 13.57 1.65
C SER A 91 1.46 14.10 0.37
N LEU A 92 2.26 14.63 -0.55
CA LEU A 92 1.81 15.10 -1.86
C LEU A 92 1.25 13.97 -2.74
N LEU A 93 1.73 12.74 -2.60
CA LEU A 93 1.17 11.59 -3.31
C LEU A 93 -0.19 11.15 -2.75
N ILE A 94 -0.39 11.28 -1.44
CA ILE A 94 -1.64 10.87 -0.78
C ILE A 94 -2.75 11.93 -0.97
N LEU A 95 -2.42 13.22 -0.94
CA LEU A 95 -3.37 14.33 -1.04
C LEU A 95 -4.36 14.23 -2.21
N PRO A 96 -3.93 13.92 -3.45
CA PRO A 96 -4.86 13.79 -4.58
C PRO A 96 -5.81 12.61 -4.48
N SER A 97 -5.52 11.58 -3.69
CA SER A 97 -6.40 10.42 -3.51
C SER A 97 -7.60 10.72 -2.60
N ILE A 98 -7.48 11.69 -1.70
CA ILE A 98 -8.54 12.06 -0.75
C ILE A 98 -9.83 12.50 -1.45
N PRO A 99 -9.84 13.49 -2.37
CA PRO A 99 -11.07 13.91 -3.04
C PRO A 99 -11.68 12.79 -3.91
N PHE A 100 -10.85 11.86 -4.41
CA PHE A 100 -11.35 10.74 -5.19
C PHE A 100 -12.12 9.74 -4.32
N ILE A 101 -11.63 9.45 -3.13
CA ILE A 101 -12.29 8.56 -2.15
C ILE A 101 -13.58 9.20 -1.63
N VAL A 102 -13.55 10.50 -1.31
CA VAL A 102 -14.69 11.22 -0.72
C VAL A 102 -15.82 11.50 -1.72
N LYS A 103 -15.53 11.60 -3.02
CA LYS A 103 -16.54 11.87 -4.07
C LYS A 103 -17.55 10.73 -4.25
N GLY A 104 -17.22 9.50 -3.88
CA GLY A 104 -18.10 8.34 -3.96
C GLY A 104 -19.06 8.16 -2.78
N GLU A 105 -18.92 8.97 -1.74
CA GLU A 105 -19.66 8.81 -0.48
C GLU A 105 -20.74 9.89 -0.32
N ASP A 106 -21.97 9.45 0.00
CA ASP A 106 -23.04 10.33 0.41
C ASP A 106 -22.71 10.98 1.77
N LYS A 107 -22.28 12.25 1.74
CA LYS A 107 -21.83 13.02 2.91
C LYS A 107 -22.89 13.17 4.02
N LYS A 108 -24.14 12.79 3.75
CA LYS A 108 -25.29 12.96 4.67
C LYS A 108 -25.71 11.67 5.39
N ASN A 109 -25.10 10.54 5.08
CA ASN A 109 -25.48 9.29 5.73
C ASN A 109 -24.85 9.21 7.12
N LYS A 110 -25.70 9.17 8.17
CA LYS A 110 -25.25 9.03 9.57
C LYS A 110 -24.34 7.81 9.80
N ASN A 111 -24.53 6.73 9.03
CA ASN A 111 -23.73 5.52 9.13
C ASN A 111 -22.28 5.75 8.71
N ASN A 112 -22.04 6.62 7.72
CA ASN A 112 -20.69 6.95 7.24
C ASN A 112 -19.91 7.77 8.27
N ILE A 113 -20.60 8.71 8.95
CA ILE A 113 -20.00 9.49 10.06
C ILE A 113 -19.64 8.57 11.23
N THR A 114 -20.53 7.64 11.57
CA THR A 114 -20.28 6.67 12.65
C THR A 114 -19.09 5.76 12.32
N ALA A 115 -19.01 5.23 11.09
CA ALA A 115 -17.89 4.43 10.62
C ALA A 115 -16.56 5.21 10.66
N PHE A 116 -16.58 6.48 10.26
CA PHE A 116 -15.41 7.36 10.34
C PHE A 116 -14.94 7.58 11.79
N ILE A 117 -15.87 7.84 12.71
CA ILE A 117 -15.56 8.02 14.15
C ILE A 117 -14.97 6.73 14.72
N ILE A 118 -15.55 5.57 14.40
CA ILE A 118 -15.05 4.26 14.86
C ILE A 118 -13.63 4.02 14.33
N GLY A 119 -13.37 4.26 13.05
CA GLY A 119 -12.04 4.14 12.46
C GLY A 119 -11.02 5.07 13.11
N ALA A 120 -11.38 6.33 13.36
CA ALA A 120 -10.54 7.29 14.04
C ALA A 120 -10.22 6.85 15.49
N VAL A 121 -11.22 6.37 16.24
CA VAL A 121 -11.03 5.85 17.60
C VAL A 121 -10.11 4.65 17.62
N ILE A 122 -10.32 3.68 16.71
CA ILE A 122 -9.43 2.50 16.59
C ILE A 122 -7.99 2.94 16.31
N THR A 123 -7.79 3.86 15.38
CA THR A 123 -6.45 4.37 15.04
C THR A 123 -5.80 5.06 16.26
N LEU A 124 -6.55 5.88 17.00
CA LEU A 124 -6.06 6.53 18.21
C LEU A 124 -5.70 5.51 19.31
N ILE A 125 -6.49 4.45 19.47
CA ILE A 125 -6.19 3.37 20.41
C ILE A 125 -4.88 2.68 20.02
N PHE A 126 -4.67 2.35 18.73
CA PHE A 126 -3.43 1.75 18.26
C PHE A 126 -2.22 2.66 18.50
N VAL A 127 -2.34 3.96 18.19
CA VAL A 127 -1.28 4.95 18.45
C VAL A 127 -0.99 5.05 19.94
N PHE A 128 -2.02 5.05 20.78
CA PHE A 128 -1.86 5.10 22.23
C PHE A 128 -1.20 3.83 22.80
N LEU A 129 -1.57 2.66 22.28
CA LEU A 129 -0.95 1.38 22.66
C LEU A 129 0.52 1.33 22.22
N ASP A 130 0.84 1.81 21.03
CA ASP A 130 2.21 1.88 20.54
C ASP A 130 3.05 2.84 21.38
N TYR A 131 2.49 3.98 21.76
CA TYR A 131 3.12 4.92 22.70
C TYR A 131 3.37 4.31 24.07
N ARG A 132 2.46 3.46 24.57
CA ARG A 132 2.50 2.89 25.93
C ARG A 132 3.39 1.63 26.00
N PHE A 133 3.37 0.80 24.96
CA PHE A 133 4.03 -0.52 24.92
C PHE A 133 5.13 -0.60 23.87
N GLY A 134 5.17 0.32 22.91
CA GLY A 134 6.17 0.37 21.84
C GLY A 134 7.53 0.80 22.38
N SER A 135 8.50 -0.06 22.24
CA SER A 135 9.90 0.21 22.52
C SER A 135 10.44 1.20 21.48
N LYS A 136 10.65 2.46 21.87
CA LYS A 136 11.47 3.49 21.16
C LYS A 136 11.21 3.67 19.65
N THR A 137 9.99 3.73 19.21
CA THR A 137 9.67 4.31 17.90
C THR A 137 9.61 5.85 18.08
N ASP A 138 10.36 6.57 17.28
CA ASP A 138 10.52 8.03 17.37
C ASP A 138 9.15 8.73 17.41
N THR A 139 8.80 9.29 18.55
CA THR A 139 7.58 10.06 18.82
C THR A 139 7.38 11.23 17.85
N LYS A 140 8.43 11.64 17.14
CA LYS A 140 8.39 12.70 16.12
C LYS A 140 7.53 12.33 14.92
N THR A 141 7.56 11.08 14.47
CA THR A 141 6.78 10.62 13.31
C THR A 141 5.29 10.59 13.61
N LEU A 142 4.91 10.22 14.84
CA LEU A 142 3.51 10.19 15.27
C LEU A 142 2.91 11.60 15.41
N VAL A 143 3.68 12.54 15.94
CA VAL A 143 3.26 13.95 16.06
C VAL A 143 3.08 14.58 14.68
N GLU A 144 3.95 14.27 13.71
CA GLU A 144 3.81 14.77 12.34
C GLU A 144 2.56 14.19 11.64
N VAL A 145 2.24 12.91 11.83
CA VAL A 145 1.03 12.28 11.27
C VAL A 145 -0.24 12.87 11.91
N ILE A 146 -0.23 13.10 13.22
CA ILE A 146 -1.36 13.72 13.94
C ILE A 146 -1.53 15.18 13.50
N THR A 147 -0.44 15.96 13.41
CA THR A 147 -0.47 17.35 12.97
C THR A 147 -0.98 17.47 11.54
N PHE A 148 -0.60 16.53 10.66
CA PHE A 148 -1.10 16.45 9.30
C PHE A 148 -2.60 16.13 9.24
N SER A 149 -3.09 15.22 10.10
CA SER A 149 -4.51 14.92 10.24
C SER A 149 -5.33 16.13 10.72
N TYR A 150 -4.78 16.96 11.60
CA TYR A 150 -5.40 18.22 12.02
C TYR A 150 -5.40 19.27 10.91
N CYS A 151 -4.37 19.36 10.10
CA CYS A 151 -4.29 20.29 8.98
C CYS A 151 -5.37 20.03 7.91
N ILE A 152 -5.69 18.74 7.67
CA ILE A 152 -6.75 18.33 6.72
C ILE A 152 -8.15 18.71 7.25
N LYS A 153 -8.34 18.83 8.56
CA LYS A 153 -9.64 19.17 9.16
C LYS A 153 -9.97 20.67 9.07
N LEU A 154 -9.00 21.51 8.75
CA LEU A 154 -9.13 22.98 8.70
C LEU A 154 -9.38 23.52 7.27
N PHE A 155 -9.33 22.70 6.24
CA PHE A 155 -9.68 22.98 4.85
C PHE A 155 -10.86 22.13 4.38
#